data_61cd623c5aa80cb9e752ecca44409bc6
#
_entry.id   61cd623c5aa80cb9e752ecca44409bc6
#
_cell.length_a   1.000
_cell.length_b   1.000
_cell.length_c   1.000
_cell.angle_alpha   90.00
_cell.angle_beta   90.00
_cell.angle_gamma   90.00
#
_symmetry.space_group_name_H-M   'P 1'
#
loop_
_entity.id
_entity.type
_entity.pdbx_description
1 polymer ?
#
loop_
_entity_poly.entity_id
_entity_poly.type
_entity_poly.pdbx_seq_one_letter_code
_entity_poly.pdbx_strand_id
1 'polypeptide(L)'
;MSQLPPGSQLRERLEGIAASSALVLETNNLRGGKDAQEALNSLERLIARLARQSLSPQSFAQWVITHDGLDLAARQALYVLAGRTVDFVEIDASTGYYDAKNVGFDAVDQERCQYVVFADADCLPDARWLEELLLPFVQPEAPVAVAGRTSYAPSVAGSALTAIDFMYFPSPLRHGATRNFYANNVAFRCATFEQYRYEPLDGIYRAHCQVMGLRLQAAGVAVAYAPAAHTEHRLPDSQGEVFKLRWLRGGDSVGLTPYLVRAYLPGWLQWLGRSGPLGPLCVMVGRLGYSLRALNHQDLPPLHGARRLGAMAMVTAISLLDTAGAVVRGCGLSIGRSSARHSEALSYHRNLD
;
A
#
# COMPACT_ATOMS: atom_id res chain seq x y z
N MET A 1 -5.57 -44.33 9.60
CA MET A 1 -5.53 -42.87 9.73
C MET A 1 -6.55 -42.33 8.74
N SER A 2 -7.67 -41.78 9.20
CA SER A 2 -8.71 -41.17 8.36
C SER A 2 -8.14 -39.91 7.72
N GLN A 3 -8.03 -39.88 6.40
CA GLN A 3 -7.64 -38.66 5.67
C GLN A 3 -8.79 -37.65 5.82
N LEU A 4 -8.49 -36.44 6.32
CA LEU A 4 -9.43 -35.35 6.38
C LEU A 4 -9.94 -35.00 4.97
N PRO A 5 -11.19 -34.53 4.80
CA PRO A 5 -11.68 -34.03 3.53
C PRO A 5 -10.76 -32.93 2.96
N PRO A 6 -10.61 -32.81 1.64
CA PRO A 6 -9.66 -31.83 1.05
C PRO A 6 -9.79 -30.40 1.55
N GLY A 7 -11.01 -29.95 1.87
CA GLY A 7 -11.27 -28.61 2.42
C GLY A 7 -10.75 -28.43 3.86
N SER A 8 -10.78 -29.47 4.69
CA SER A 8 -10.27 -29.41 6.06
C SER A 8 -8.74 -29.40 6.12
N GLN A 9 -8.07 -30.13 5.21
CA GLN A 9 -6.60 -30.09 5.10
C GLN A 9 -6.11 -28.70 4.66
N LEU A 10 -6.80 -28.07 3.70
CA LEU A 10 -6.47 -26.71 3.27
C LEU A 10 -6.62 -25.72 4.41
N ARG A 11 -7.71 -25.84 5.18
CA ARG A 11 -7.98 -24.97 6.34
C ARG A 11 -6.90 -25.13 7.41
N GLU A 12 -6.52 -26.36 7.75
CA GLU A 12 -5.45 -26.66 8.73
C GLU A 12 -4.11 -26.07 8.30
N ARG A 13 -3.75 -26.21 7.03
CA ARG A 13 -2.52 -25.61 6.49
C ARG A 13 -2.54 -24.09 6.55
N LEU A 14 -3.69 -23.46 6.25
CA LEU A 14 -3.85 -22.01 6.31
C LEU A 14 -3.76 -21.49 7.75
N GLU A 15 -4.35 -22.20 8.71
CA GLU A 15 -4.24 -21.90 10.14
C GLU A 15 -2.79 -22.07 10.62
N GLY A 16 -2.04 -23.04 10.08
CA GLY A 16 -0.61 -23.19 10.34
C GLY A 16 0.22 -22.00 9.81
N ILE A 17 -0.11 -21.47 8.62
CA ILE A 17 0.52 -20.23 8.12
C ILE A 17 0.18 -19.06 9.04
N ALA A 18 -1.07 -18.89 9.44
CA ALA A 18 -1.49 -17.82 10.34
C ALA A 18 -0.76 -17.91 11.70
N ALA A 19 -0.63 -19.13 12.26
CA ALA A 19 0.07 -19.38 13.53
C ALA A 19 1.57 -19.08 13.48
N SER A 20 2.15 -18.93 12.30
CA SER A 20 3.52 -18.49 12.05
C SER A 20 3.60 -17.12 11.37
N SER A 21 2.57 -16.30 11.50
CA SER A 21 2.50 -14.96 10.91
C SER A 21 2.44 -13.88 11.96
N ALA A 22 3.10 -12.75 11.68
CA ALA A 22 2.89 -11.48 12.38
C ALA A 22 1.97 -10.57 11.57
N LEU A 23 1.12 -9.80 12.26
CA LEU A 23 0.32 -8.72 11.69
C LEU A 23 0.88 -7.38 12.16
N VAL A 24 1.39 -6.58 11.24
CA VAL A 24 1.95 -5.25 11.51
C VAL A 24 0.97 -4.19 11.02
N LEU A 25 0.41 -3.43 11.95
CA LEU A 25 -0.54 -2.35 11.70
C LEU A 25 0.17 -1.00 11.85
N GLU A 26 0.04 -0.15 10.84
CA GLU A 26 0.70 1.14 10.78
C GLU A 26 -0.30 2.28 10.91
N THR A 27 0.01 3.27 11.76
CA THR A 27 -0.86 4.40 12.11
C THR A 27 -0.36 5.75 11.61
N ASN A 28 0.65 5.76 10.73
CA ASN A 28 1.33 6.98 10.28
C ASN A 28 0.40 8.06 9.70
N ASN A 29 -0.66 7.64 9.02
CA ASN A 29 -1.62 8.58 8.43
C ASN A 29 -2.37 9.43 9.46
N LEU A 30 -2.17 9.15 10.72
CA LEU A 30 -2.99 9.60 11.82
C LEU A 30 -2.17 10.26 12.92
N ARG A 31 -0.92 10.62 12.62
CA ARG A 31 0.02 11.19 13.58
C ARG A 31 -0.25 12.64 13.86
N GLY A 32 -0.28 12.93 15.14
CA GLY A 32 -0.11 14.26 15.73
C GLY A 32 -1.27 15.23 15.57
N GLY A 33 -1.52 16.02 16.55
CA GLY A 33 -2.43 17.16 16.48
C GLY A 33 -3.91 16.81 16.57
N LYS A 34 -4.72 17.50 15.79
CA LYS A 34 -6.19 17.45 15.84
C LYS A 34 -6.79 16.08 15.51
N ASP A 35 -6.03 15.25 14.83
CA ASP A 35 -6.51 13.98 14.25
C ASP A 35 -6.21 12.74 15.09
N ALA A 36 -5.63 12.90 16.31
CA ALA A 36 -5.33 11.77 17.19
C ALA A 36 -6.56 10.91 17.51
N GLN A 37 -7.72 11.53 17.69
CA GLN A 37 -8.97 10.82 17.94
C GLN A 37 -9.48 10.12 16.69
N GLU A 38 -9.33 10.71 15.53
CA GLU A 38 -9.71 10.07 14.26
C GLU A 38 -8.81 8.89 13.93
N ALA A 39 -7.54 9.00 14.31
CA ALA A 39 -6.56 7.93 14.30
C ALA A 39 -7.04 6.72 15.09
N LEU A 40 -7.36 6.97 16.33
CA LEU A 40 -7.87 5.95 17.22
C LEU A 40 -9.14 5.32 16.66
N ASN A 41 -10.11 6.14 16.22
CA ASN A 41 -11.36 5.66 15.65
C ASN A 41 -11.13 4.80 14.38
N SER A 42 -10.15 5.13 13.56
CA SER A 42 -9.80 4.36 12.36
C SER A 42 -9.16 3.03 12.72
N LEU A 43 -8.26 3.03 13.69
CA LEU A 43 -7.62 1.83 14.20
C LEU A 43 -8.64 0.89 14.88
N GLU A 44 -9.58 1.44 15.65
CA GLU A 44 -10.69 0.69 16.25
C GLU A 44 -11.56 0.05 15.18
N ARG A 45 -11.91 0.78 14.11
CA ARG A 45 -12.66 0.24 12.97
C ARG A 45 -11.91 -0.91 12.29
N LEU A 46 -10.59 -0.75 12.07
CA LEU A 46 -9.76 -1.80 11.49
C LEU A 46 -9.76 -3.04 12.37
N ILE A 47 -9.48 -2.90 13.67
CA ILE A 47 -9.43 -4.03 14.62
C ILE A 47 -10.80 -4.72 14.69
N ALA A 48 -11.89 -3.96 14.72
CA ALA A 48 -13.25 -4.53 14.68
C ALA A 48 -13.53 -5.31 13.37
N ARG A 49 -12.97 -4.88 12.24
CA ARG A 49 -13.05 -5.63 10.96
C ARG A 49 -12.17 -6.87 10.99
N LEU A 50 -10.99 -6.78 11.57
CA LEU A 50 -10.11 -7.94 11.76
C LEU A 50 -10.75 -9.01 12.64
N ALA A 51 -11.42 -8.64 13.72
CA ALA A 51 -12.13 -9.57 14.59
C ALA A 51 -13.23 -10.38 13.87
N ARG A 52 -13.68 -9.94 12.69
CA ARG A 52 -14.72 -10.59 11.88
C ARG A 52 -14.19 -11.33 10.64
N GLN A 53 -12.88 -11.52 10.55
CA GLN A 53 -12.26 -12.25 9.44
C GLN A 53 -12.64 -13.73 9.46
N SER A 54 -12.80 -14.34 8.28
CA SER A 54 -13.03 -15.79 8.12
C SER A 54 -11.86 -16.63 8.65
N LEU A 55 -10.64 -16.16 8.46
CA LEU A 55 -9.45 -16.64 9.13
C LEU A 55 -9.23 -15.77 10.38
N SER A 56 -9.42 -16.35 11.56
CA SER A 56 -9.34 -15.59 12.81
C SER A 56 -7.95 -14.99 12.98
N PRO A 57 -7.82 -13.67 13.14
CA PRO A 57 -6.53 -13.06 13.44
C PRO A 57 -6.00 -13.42 14.83
N GLN A 58 -6.83 -14.05 15.68
CA GLN A 58 -6.39 -14.63 16.96
C GLN A 58 -5.40 -15.80 16.78
N SER A 59 -5.42 -16.46 15.60
CA SER A 59 -4.45 -17.51 15.28
C SER A 59 -3.06 -16.99 14.90
N PHE A 60 -2.89 -15.68 14.66
CA PHE A 60 -1.58 -15.10 14.35
C PHE A 60 -0.64 -15.20 15.54
N ALA A 61 0.66 -15.45 15.29
CA ALA A 61 1.65 -15.54 16.37
C ALA A 61 1.82 -14.21 17.11
N GLN A 62 1.79 -13.08 16.39
CA GLN A 62 2.06 -11.75 16.94
C GLN A 62 1.23 -10.67 16.25
N TRP A 63 0.87 -9.62 17.02
CA TRP A 63 0.35 -8.36 16.49
C TRP A 63 1.25 -7.22 16.93
N VAL A 64 1.64 -6.38 16.00
CA VAL A 64 2.46 -5.19 16.23
C VAL A 64 1.69 -3.97 15.73
N ILE A 65 1.62 -2.92 16.54
CA ILE A 65 1.06 -1.61 16.15
C ILE A 65 2.13 -0.56 16.36
N THR A 66 2.56 0.09 15.25
CA THR A 66 3.44 1.26 15.33
C THR A 66 2.62 2.52 15.55
N HIS A 67 3.04 3.39 16.46
CA HIS A 67 2.33 4.63 16.80
C HIS A 67 3.27 5.72 17.29
N ASP A 68 2.84 6.97 17.21
CA ASP A 68 3.53 8.16 17.69
C ASP A 68 2.67 8.98 18.68
N GLY A 69 2.21 8.34 19.74
CA GLY A 69 1.48 9.08 20.78
C GLY A 69 0.13 8.50 21.17
N LEU A 70 -0.13 7.20 20.93
CA LEU A 70 -1.24 6.52 21.58
C LEU A 70 -0.99 6.50 23.09
N ASP A 71 -1.85 7.14 23.86
CA ASP A 71 -1.77 7.12 25.32
C ASP A 71 -2.12 5.75 25.90
N LEU A 72 -1.90 5.60 27.20
CA LEU A 72 -2.14 4.33 27.87
C LEU A 72 -3.61 3.89 27.80
N ALA A 73 -4.55 4.83 27.86
CA ALA A 73 -5.99 4.53 27.82
C ALA A 73 -6.39 4.03 26.43
N ALA A 74 -5.88 4.67 25.35
CA ALA A 74 -6.08 4.23 23.97
C ALA A 74 -5.50 2.83 23.72
N ARG A 75 -4.25 2.57 24.19
CA ARG A 75 -3.62 1.23 24.07
C ARG A 75 -4.43 0.17 24.80
N GLN A 76 -4.94 0.48 25.99
CA GLN A 76 -5.76 -0.44 26.76
C GLN A 76 -7.10 -0.74 26.06
N ALA A 77 -7.75 0.28 25.48
CA ALA A 77 -8.98 0.11 24.71
C ALA A 77 -8.76 -0.79 23.48
N LEU A 78 -7.66 -0.56 22.73
CA LEU A 78 -7.29 -1.38 21.58
C LEU A 78 -6.94 -2.82 21.98
N TYR A 79 -6.25 -3.02 23.10
CA TYR A 79 -5.95 -4.34 23.65
C TYR A 79 -7.23 -5.13 23.94
N VAL A 80 -8.20 -4.50 24.62
CA VAL A 80 -9.51 -5.10 24.91
C VAL A 80 -10.26 -5.42 23.62
N LEU A 81 -10.26 -4.49 22.66
CA LEU A 81 -10.95 -4.66 21.38
C LEU A 81 -10.33 -5.79 20.54
N ALA A 82 -8.99 -5.89 20.53
CA ALA A 82 -8.27 -6.96 19.85
C ALA A 82 -8.51 -8.33 20.50
N GLY A 83 -8.83 -8.38 21.78
CA GLY A 83 -9.05 -9.63 22.53
C GLY A 83 -7.79 -10.49 22.66
N ARG A 84 -6.60 -9.89 22.52
CA ARG A 84 -5.29 -10.55 22.57
C ARG A 84 -4.18 -9.58 22.88
N THR A 85 -2.99 -10.10 23.19
CA THR A 85 -1.77 -9.29 23.34
C THR A 85 -1.42 -8.59 22.03
N VAL A 86 -1.10 -7.31 22.14
CA VAL A 86 -0.64 -6.42 21.06
C VAL A 86 0.65 -5.75 21.51
N ASP A 87 1.67 -5.81 20.67
CA ASP A 87 2.95 -5.14 20.90
C ASP A 87 2.87 -3.72 20.32
N PHE A 88 2.77 -2.73 21.19
CA PHE A 88 2.76 -1.33 20.80
C PHE A 88 4.18 -0.82 20.68
N VAL A 89 4.56 -0.36 19.48
CA VAL A 89 5.89 0.16 19.18
C VAL A 89 5.79 1.66 18.98
N GLU A 90 6.31 2.41 19.94
CA GLU A 90 6.35 3.86 19.86
C GLU A 90 7.48 4.29 18.91
N ILE A 91 7.14 5.18 17.98
CA ILE A 91 8.02 5.73 16.98
C ILE A 91 8.03 7.25 17.07
N ASP A 92 9.14 7.87 16.66
CA ASP A 92 9.21 9.32 16.58
C ASP A 92 8.18 9.87 15.59
N ALA A 93 7.60 11.01 15.94
CA ALA A 93 6.64 11.70 15.11
C ALA A 93 7.17 12.07 13.71
N SER A 94 8.47 12.18 13.53
CA SER A 94 9.13 12.42 12.23
C SER A 94 9.40 11.15 11.43
N THR A 95 9.19 9.95 11.99
CA THR A 95 9.40 8.68 11.30
C THR A 95 8.52 8.59 10.06
N GLY A 96 9.09 8.29 8.90
CA GLY A 96 8.35 8.14 7.64
C GLY A 96 7.40 6.95 7.64
N TYR A 97 6.41 6.99 6.74
CA TYR A 97 5.42 5.91 6.60
C TYR A 97 6.05 4.53 6.37
N TYR A 98 7.03 4.45 5.47
CA TYR A 98 7.71 3.18 5.17
C TYR A 98 8.73 2.79 6.23
N ASP A 99 9.37 3.79 6.86
CA ASP A 99 10.28 3.55 7.98
C ASP A 99 9.51 3.01 9.20
N ALA A 100 8.30 3.51 9.44
CA ALA A 100 7.43 2.98 10.48
C ALA A 100 7.09 1.49 10.28
N LYS A 101 6.89 1.06 9.02
CA LYS A 101 6.70 -0.36 8.69
C LYS A 101 7.96 -1.18 8.90
N ASN A 102 9.13 -0.63 8.56
CA ASN A 102 10.41 -1.28 8.87
C ASN A 102 10.59 -1.43 10.39
N VAL A 103 10.33 -0.38 11.17
CA VAL A 103 10.38 -0.44 12.66
C VAL A 103 9.36 -1.43 13.22
N GLY A 104 8.14 -1.47 12.66
CA GLY A 104 7.15 -2.48 13.02
C GLY A 104 7.62 -3.91 12.75
N PHE A 105 8.31 -4.12 11.65
CA PHE A 105 8.92 -5.41 11.31
C PHE A 105 10.09 -5.76 12.23
N ASP A 106 10.90 -4.79 12.67
CA ASP A 106 11.99 -5.01 13.62
C ASP A 106 11.50 -5.53 14.98
N ALA A 107 10.24 -5.25 15.33
CA ALA A 107 9.59 -5.76 16.53
C ALA A 107 8.97 -7.17 16.35
N VAL A 108 9.00 -7.72 15.14
CA VAL A 108 8.50 -9.07 14.87
C VAL A 108 9.47 -10.12 15.40
N ASP A 109 8.96 -11.03 16.22
CA ASP A 109 9.70 -12.21 16.67
C ASP A 109 9.90 -13.19 15.50
N GLN A 110 11.03 -13.10 14.82
CA GLN A 110 11.35 -13.91 13.64
C GLN A 110 11.64 -15.39 13.97
N GLU A 111 11.83 -15.74 15.25
CA GLU A 111 11.93 -17.15 15.64
C GLU A 111 10.56 -17.84 15.60
N ARG A 112 9.50 -17.08 15.87
CA ARG A 112 8.11 -17.56 15.86
C ARG A 112 7.36 -17.25 14.57
N CYS A 113 7.70 -16.15 13.90
CA CYS A 113 7.00 -15.64 12.74
C CYS A 113 7.81 -15.85 11.46
N GLN A 114 7.31 -16.71 10.57
CA GLN A 114 7.89 -16.92 9.22
C GLN A 114 7.32 -15.95 8.19
N TYR A 115 6.16 -15.37 8.48
CA TYR A 115 5.45 -14.45 7.58
C TYR A 115 5.10 -13.17 8.30
N VAL A 116 5.05 -12.08 7.55
CA VAL A 116 4.56 -10.77 8.00
C VAL A 116 3.47 -10.26 7.07
N VAL A 117 2.38 -9.78 7.65
CA VAL A 117 1.27 -9.11 6.95
C VAL A 117 1.24 -7.65 7.34
N PHE A 118 1.23 -6.76 6.36
CA PHE A 118 1.12 -5.32 6.59
C PHE A 118 -0.28 -4.81 6.26
N ALA A 119 -0.81 -3.98 7.13
CA ALA A 119 -2.04 -3.23 6.94
C ALA A 119 -1.91 -1.81 7.49
N ASP A 120 -2.81 -0.92 7.07
CA ASP A 120 -2.87 0.48 7.51
C ASP A 120 -4.19 0.74 8.25
N ALA A 121 -4.14 1.62 9.23
CA ALA A 121 -5.30 1.95 10.05
C ALA A 121 -6.46 2.59 9.25
N ASP A 122 -6.17 3.23 8.12
CA ASP A 122 -7.15 3.84 7.23
C ASP A 122 -7.72 2.89 6.15
N CYS A 123 -7.47 1.59 6.30
CA CYS A 123 -7.95 0.54 5.43
C CYS A 123 -9.00 -0.33 6.11
N LEU A 124 -10.02 -0.73 5.35
CA LEU A 124 -11.09 -1.61 5.81
C LEU A 124 -11.08 -2.90 4.98
N PRO A 125 -10.52 -3.99 5.53
CA PRO A 125 -10.44 -5.26 4.82
C PRO A 125 -11.81 -5.94 4.70
N ASP A 126 -12.00 -6.65 3.58
CA ASP A 126 -13.14 -7.54 3.38
C ASP A 126 -13.08 -8.74 4.35
N ALA A 127 -14.21 -9.40 4.59
CA ALA A 127 -14.32 -10.48 5.59
C ALA A 127 -13.39 -11.68 5.35
N ARG A 128 -12.93 -11.91 4.11
CA ARG A 128 -12.01 -13.00 3.75
C ARG A 128 -10.60 -12.52 3.45
N TRP A 129 -10.29 -11.27 3.73
CA TRP A 129 -9.02 -10.64 3.36
C TRP A 129 -7.79 -11.43 3.83
N LEU A 130 -7.71 -11.81 5.11
CA LEU A 130 -6.57 -12.57 5.65
C LEU A 130 -6.46 -13.95 5.01
N GLU A 131 -7.59 -14.63 4.85
CA GLU A 131 -7.65 -15.94 4.19
C GLU A 131 -7.13 -15.86 2.76
N GLU A 132 -7.64 -14.94 1.96
CA GLU A 132 -7.27 -14.78 0.55
C GLU A 132 -5.81 -14.30 0.37
N LEU A 133 -5.29 -13.49 1.32
CA LEU A 133 -3.92 -12.99 1.27
C LEU A 133 -2.90 -14.08 1.62
N LEU A 134 -3.24 -14.98 2.55
CA LEU A 134 -2.36 -16.06 2.99
C LEU A 134 -2.52 -17.35 2.16
N LEU A 135 -3.63 -17.53 1.47
CA LEU A 135 -3.92 -18.72 0.68
C LEU A 135 -2.82 -19.09 -0.34
N PRO A 136 -2.16 -18.16 -1.06
CA PRO A 136 -1.08 -18.51 -1.97
C PRO A 136 0.12 -19.18 -1.29
N PHE A 137 0.39 -18.92 -0.02
CA PHE A 137 1.51 -19.53 0.70
C PHE A 137 1.29 -21.02 1.02
N VAL A 138 0.04 -21.51 0.91
CA VAL A 138 -0.29 -22.94 1.11
C VAL A 138 0.00 -23.78 -0.14
N GLN A 139 0.17 -23.14 -1.30
CA GLN A 139 0.39 -23.84 -2.57
C GLN A 139 1.77 -24.54 -2.61
N PRO A 140 1.94 -25.61 -3.41
CA PRO A 140 3.24 -26.31 -3.54
C PRO A 140 4.37 -25.39 -3.98
N GLU A 141 4.09 -24.47 -4.90
CA GLU A 141 5.03 -23.42 -5.36
C GLU A 141 4.74 -22.09 -4.64
N ALA A 142 4.76 -22.13 -3.30
CA ALA A 142 4.44 -20.99 -2.46
C ALA A 142 5.30 -19.77 -2.82
N PRO A 143 4.69 -18.61 -3.08
CA PRO A 143 5.42 -17.38 -3.34
C PRO A 143 6.14 -16.91 -2.07
N VAL A 144 7.06 -15.96 -2.23
CA VAL A 144 7.73 -15.30 -1.10
C VAL A 144 7.06 -13.98 -0.70
N ALA A 145 6.18 -13.47 -1.58
CA ALA A 145 5.39 -12.27 -1.35
C ALA A 145 4.03 -12.39 -2.06
N VAL A 146 2.99 -11.86 -1.43
CA VAL A 146 1.61 -11.81 -1.95
C VAL A 146 1.07 -10.40 -1.79
N ALA A 147 0.65 -9.79 -2.89
CA ALA A 147 -0.05 -8.50 -2.90
C ALA A 147 -1.55 -8.72 -2.97
N GLY A 148 -2.31 -8.15 -2.06
CA GLY A 148 -3.76 -8.05 -2.17
C GLY A 148 -4.18 -6.84 -3.02
N ARG A 149 -5.48 -6.72 -3.28
CA ARG A 149 -6.08 -5.62 -4.02
C ARG A 149 -6.53 -4.51 -3.06
N THR A 150 -6.10 -3.30 -3.31
CA THR A 150 -6.59 -2.09 -2.63
C THR A 150 -7.44 -1.27 -3.57
N SER A 151 -8.55 -0.71 -3.11
CA SER A 151 -9.37 0.23 -3.85
C SER A 151 -10.00 1.26 -2.92
N TYR A 152 -10.53 2.33 -3.47
CA TYR A 152 -11.45 3.21 -2.76
C TYR A 152 -12.90 2.69 -2.86
N ALA A 153 -13.79 3.25 -2.03
CA ALA A 153 -15.22 2.95 -2.05
C ALA A 153 -15.82 3.08 -3.46
N PRO A 154 -16.74 2.17 -3.86
CA PRO A 154 -17.29 2.12 -5.22
C PRO A 154 -18.19 3.33 -5.51
N SER A 155 -17.60 4.32 -6.17
CA SER A 155 -18.24 5.56 -6.66
C SER A 155 -17.55 6.00 -7.94
N VAL A 156 -18.05 7.03 -8.62
CA VAL A 156 -17.35 7.61 -9.79
C VAL A 156 -15.97 8.13 -9.37
N ALA A 157 -15.89 8.86 -8.25
CA ALA A 157 -14.64 9.37 -7.71
C ALA A 157 -13.72 8.24 -7.22
N GLY A 158 -14.27 7.30 -6.44
CA GLY A 158 -13.51 6.17 -5.95
C GLY A 158 -12.93 5.29 -7.05
N SER A 159 -13.71 5.00 -8.11
CA SER A 159 -13.22 4.25 -9.27
C SER A 159 -12.13 5.00 -10.04
N ALA A 160 -12.30 6.32 -10.24
CA ALA A 160 -11.30 7.14 -10.90
C ALA A 160 -9.99 7.20 -10.09
N LEU A 161 -10.08 7.43 -8.78
CA LEU A 161 -8.92 7.45 -7.90
C LEU A 161 -8.26 6.08 -7.80
N THR A 162 -9.03 4.99 -7.69
CA THR A 162 -8.49 3.62 -7.69
C THR A 162 -7.70 3.34 -8.96
N ALA A 163 -8.23 3.72 -10.12
CA ALA A 163 -7.55 3.53 -11.41
C ALA A 163 -6.23 4.30 -11.54
N ILE A 164 -6.01 5.33 -10.72
CA ILE A 164 -4.78 6.14 -10.71
C ILE A 164 -3.82 5.70 -9.60
N ASP A 165 -4.35 5.38 -8.42
CA ASP A 165 -3.55 5.17 -7.22
C ASP A 165 -3.18 3.71 -7.00
N PHE A 166 -4.06 2.80 -7.36
CA PHE A 166 -3.91 1.37 -7.10
C PHE A 166 -3.82 0.56 -8.41
N MET A 167 -2.81 0.91 -9.21
CA MET A 167 -2.52 0.20 -10.46
C MET A 167 -1.65 -1.03 -10.18
N TYR A 168 -2.08 -2.20 -10.66
CA TYR A 168 -1.30 -3.42 -10.61
C TYR A 168 -0.80 -3.79 -12.01
N PHE A 169 0.52 -3.84 -12.17
CA PHE A 169 1.15 -4.13 -13.45
C PHE A 169 1.55 -5.61 -13.51
N PRO A 170 1.12 -6.37 -14.52
CA PRO A 170 1.50 -7.77 -14.65
C PRO A 170 3.02 -7.96 -14.63
N SER A 171 3.50 -8.94 -13.88
CA SER A 171 4.91 -9.30 -13.86
C SER A 171 5.25 -10.21 -15.04
N PRO A 172 6.41 -10.01 -15.71
CA PRO A 172 6.89 -10.95 -16.74
C PRO A 172 7.47 -12.24 -16.14
N LEU A 173 7.71 -12.29 -14.83
CA LEU A 173 8.35 -13.42 -14.17
C LEU A 173 7.41 -14.62 -14.02
N ARG A 174 6.12 -14.36 -13.78
CA ARG A 174 5.14 -15.43 -13.53
C ARG A 174 3.73 -14.94 -13.87
N HIS A 175 2.93 -15.81 -14.48
CA HIS A 175 1.49 -15.54 -14.64
C HIS A 175 0.80 -15.39 -13.27
N GLY A 176 -0.11 -14.45 -13.14
CA GLY A 176 -0.78 -14.15 -11.87
C GLY A 176 0.09 -13.38 -10.85
N ALA A 177 1.27 -12.91 -11.26
CA ALA A 177 2.13 -12.06 -10.45
C ALA A 177 2.06 -10.60 -10.90
N THR A 178 2.37 -9.68 -9.99
CA THR A 178 2.44 -8.23 -10.21
C THR A 178 3.85 -7.70 -10.06
N ARG A 179 4.16 -6.57 -10.73
CA ARG A 179 5.44 -5.86 -10.60
C ARG A 179 5.48 -4.95 -9.38
N ASN A 180 4.33 -4.58 -8.87
CA ASN A 180 4.20 -3.64 -7.77
C ASN A 180 3.14 -4.14 -6.80
N PHE A 181 3.20 -3.62 -5.59
CA PHE A 181 2.24 -3.85 -4.53
C PHE A 181 2.02 -2.55 -3.75
N TYR A 182 1.08 -2.57 -2.83
CA TYR A 182 0.84 -1.46 -1.92
C TYR A 182 1.09 -1.92 -0.49
N ALA A 183 1.79 -1.10 0.27
CA ALA A 183 2.28 -1.44 1.61
C ALA A 183 1.16 -1.62 2.65
N ASN A 184 -0.05 -1.20 2.31
CA ASN A 184 -1.26 -1.38 3.13
C ASN A 184 -1.98 -2.72 2.91
N ASN A 185 -1.51 -3.55 1.95
CA ASN A 185 -2.18 -4.81 1.62
C ASN A 185 -1.18 -5.79 0.98
N VAL A 186 -0.27 -6.29 1.78
CA VAL A 186 0.79 -7.20 1.31
C VAL A 186 1.25 -8.12 2.43
N ALA A 187 1.61 -9.34 2.07
CA ALA A 187 2.26 -10.31 2.95
C ALA A 187 3.59 -10.77 2.35
N PHE A 188 4.56 -11.02 3.20
CA PHE A 188 5.90 -11.52 2.83
C PHE A 188 6.30 -12.70 3.71
N ARG A 189 7.21 -13.54 3.20
CA ARG A 189 8.09 -14.30 4.09
C ARG A 189 9.01 -13.33 4.82
N CYS A 190 9.19 -13.47 6.13
CA CYS A 190 10.02 -12.57 6.93
C CYS A 190 11.44 -12.45 6.35
N ALA A 191 12.07 -13.56 5.97
CA ALA A 191 13.39 -13.55 5.34
C ALA A 191 13.45 -12.72 4.04
N THR A 192 12.37 -12.71 3.24
CA THR A 192 12.31 -11.87 2.03
C THR A 192 12.17 -10.40 2.38
N PHE A 193 11.29 -10.06 3.32
CA PHE A 193 11.14 -8.68 3.73
C PHE A 193 12.41 -8.14 4.39
N GLU A 194 13.08 -8.95 5.23
CA GLU A 194 14.38 -8.62 5.85
C GLU A 194 15.43 -8.27 4.78
N GLN A 195 15.51 -9.06 3.72
CA GLN A 195 16.49 -8.85 2.65
C GLN A 195 16.23 -7.60 1.82
N TYR A 196 14.94 -7.27 1.58
CA TYR A 196 14.58 -6.24 0.59
C TYR A 196 13.98 -4.98 1.21
N ARG A 197 13.64 -4.90 2.44
CA ARG A 197 13.07 -3.76 3.21
C ARG A 197 12.73 -2.50 2.38
N TYR A 198 11.92 -1.65 2.88
CA TYR A 198 11.71 -0.33 2.26
C TYR A 198 12.97 0.51 2.44
N GLU A 199 13.63 0.87 1.34
CA GLU A 199 14.80 1.74 1.35
C GLU A 199 14.39 3.21 1.34
N PRO A 200 15.16 4.09 2.02
CA PRO A 200 14.98 5.53 1.90
C PRO A 200 15.10 5.98 0.44
N LEU A 201 14.21 6.84 0.00
CA LEU A 201 14.24 7.43 -1.34
C LEU A 201 14.34 8.95 -1.20
N ASP A 202 15.50 9.52 -1.53
CA ASP A 202 15.75 10.95 -1.40
C ASP A 202 14.77 11.80 -2.20
N GLY A 203 14.08 12.69 -1.49
CA GLY A 203 13.13 13.62 -2.10
C GLY A 203 11.88 12.99 -2.70
N ILE A 204 11.65 11.70 -2.47
CA ILE A 204 10.45 10.96 -2.87
C ILE A 204 9.72 10.52 -1.61
N TYR A 205 8.49 10.97 -1.48
CA TYR A 205 7.68 10.66 -0.31
C TYR A 205 6.94 9.32 -0.45
N ARG A 206 6.50 8.97 -1.65
CA ARG A 206 5.66 7.78 -1.93
C ARG A 206 6.33 6.83 -2.91
N ALA A 207 5.71 5.67 -3.08
CA ALA A 207 6.11 4.64 -4.03
C ALA A 207 7.35 3.82 -3.67
N HIS A 208 7.79 3.82 -2.40
CA HIS A 208 8.83 2.90 -1.93
C HIS A 208 8.44 1.43 -2.19
N CYS A 209 7.16 1.09 -2.03
CA CYS A 209 6.63 -0.24 -2.37
C CYS A 209 6.76 -0.54 -3.88
N GLN A 210 6.58 0.47 -4.74
CA GLN A 210 6.80 0.29 -6.19
C GLN A 210 8.28 0.05 -6.50
N VAL A 211 9.19 0.83 -5.90
CA VAL A 211 10.64 0.66 -6.08
C VAL A 211 11.08 -0.71 -5.54
N MET A 212 10.60 -1.11 -4.35
CA MET A 212 10.85 -2.44 -3.81
C MET A 212 10.34 -3.54 -4.75
N GLY A 213 9.14 -3.40 -5.31
CA GLY A 213 8.60 -4.35 -6.30
C GLY A 213 9.50 -4.47 -7.54
N LEU A 214 10.06 -3.37 -8.03
CA LEU A 214 11.02 -3.38 -9.15
C LEU A 214 12.36 -4.04 -8.77
N ARG A 215 12.82 -3.86 -7.53
CA ARG A 215 14.03 -4.55 -7.01
C ARG A 215 13.80 -6.06 -6.90
N LEU A 216 12.65 -6.48 -6.36
CA LEU A 216 12.25 -7.89 -6.31
C LEU A 216 12.23 -8.50 -7.72
N GLN A 217 11.59 -7.81 -8.68
CA GLN A 217 11.55 -8.26 -10.06
C GLN A 217 12.95 -8.37 -10.68
N ALA A 218 13.84 -7.40 -10.45
CA ALA A 218 15.21 -7.43 -10.95
C ALA A 218 16.02 -8.59 -10.36
N ALA A 219 15.69 -9.03 -9.15
CA ALA A 219 16.26 -10.20 -8.49
C ALA A 219 15.59 -11.54 -8.90
N GLY A 220 14.65 -11.52 -9.85
CA GLY A 220 13.92 -12.71 -10.26
C GLY A 220 12.83 -13.17 -9.27
N VAL A 221 12.47 -12.32 -8.30
CA VAL A 221 11.49 -12.63 -7.25
C VAL A 221 10.11 -12.14 -7.69
N ALA A 222 9.18 -13.07 -7.88
CA ALA A 222 7.80 -12.76 -8.25
C ALA A 222 6.94 -12.46 -7.02
N VAL A 223 6.15 -11.39 -7.08
CA VAL A 223 5.10 -11.08 -6.10
C VAL A 223 3.78 -11.61 -6.65
N ALA A 224 3.19 -12.60 -5.99
CA ALA A 224 1.89 -13.12 -6.40
C ALA A 224 0.80 -12.05 -6.20
N TYR A 225 -0.20 -12.03 -7.08
CA TYR A 225 -1.34 -11.12 -6.95
C TYR A 225 -2.60 -11.88 -6.57
N ALA A 226 -3.17 -11.53 -5.40
CA ALA A 226 -4.38 -12.12 -4.85
C ALA A 226 -5.51 -11.06 -4.85
N PRO A 227 -6.22 -10.84 -5.96
CA PRO A 227 -7.23 -9.78 -6.08
C PRO A 227 -8.44 -9.98 -5.14
N ALA A 228 -8.69 -11.20 -4.68
CA ALA A 228 -9.73 -11.51 -3.70
C ALA A 228 -9.35 -11.03 -2.27
N ALA A 229 -8.07 -10.86 -1.98
CA ALA A 229 -7.58 -10.23 -0.75
C ALA A 229 -7.77 -8.72 -0.83
N HIS A 230 -9.02 -8.27 -0.74
CA HIS A 230 -9.39 -6.88 -0.96
C HIS A 230 -9.47 -6.08 0.34
N THR A 231 -8.98 -4.84 0.27
CA THR A 231 -9.16 -3.82 1.30
C THR A 231 -9.61 -2.50 0.68
N GLU A 232 -10.54 -1.82 1.34
CA GLU A 232 -10.99 -0.49 0.97
C GLU A 232 -10.18 0.56 1.72
N HIS A 233 -9.53 1.44 0.98
CA HIS A 233 -8.78 2.59 1.53
C HIS A 233 -9.70 3.79 1.69
N ARG A 234 -9.50 4.58 2.73
CA ARG A 234 -10.23 5.83 2.96
C ARG A 234 -10.02 6.80 1.80
N LEU A 235 -11.11 7.42 1.35
CA LEU A 235 -11.03 8.53 0.40
C LEU A 235 -10.50 9.78 1.10
N PRO A 236 -9.82 10.68 0.38
CA PRO A 236 -9.51 12.02 0.89
C PRO A 236 -10.80 12.77 1.28
N ASP A 237 -10.76 13.51 2.39
CA ASP A 237 -11.95 14.13 2.98
C ASP A 237 -12.43 15.37 2.23
N SER A 238 -11.57 16.01 1.45
CA SER A 238 -11.90 17.21 0.72
C SER A 238 -11.29 17.28 -0.67
N GLN A 239 -11.86 18.10 -1.55
CA GLN A 239 -11.29 18.39 -2.87
C GLN A 239 -9.92 19.08 -2.76
N GLY A 240 -9.73 19.92 -1.72
CA GLY A 240 -8.46 20.58 -1.46
C GLY A 240 -7.35 19.59 -1.14
N GLU A 241 -7.66 18.55 -0.37
CA GLU A 241 -6.73 17.45 -0.10
C GLU A 241 -6.38 16.68 -1.37
N VAL A 242 -7.38 16.33 -2.18
CA VAL A 242 -7.13 15.68 -3.47
C VAL A 242 -6.18 16.53 -4.31
N PHE A 243 -6.43 17.84 -4.42
CA PHE A 243 -5.57 18.74 -5.19
C PHE A 243 -4.13 18.76 -4.68
N LYS A 244 -3.94 19.01 -3.38
CA LYS A 244 -2.62 19.05 -2.73
C LYS A 244 -1.87 17.72 -2.91
N LEU A 245 -2.57 16.61 -2.66
CA LEU A 245 -2.05 15.26 -2.79
C LEU A 245 -1.57 14.97 -4.22
N ARG A 246 -2.38 15.31 -5.22
CA ARG A 246 -2.06 15.09 -6.63
C ARG A 246 -0.86 15.92 -7.08
N TRP A 247 -0.83 17.19 -6.68
CA TRP A 247 0.29 18.08 -6.95
C TRP A 247 1.63 17.53 -6.44
N LEU A 248 1.65 17.07 -5.19
CA LEU A 248 2.84 16.51 -4.57
C LEU A 248 3.25 15.17 -5.20
N ARG A 249 2.28 14.30 -5.49
CA ARG A 249 2.54 13.03 -6.19
C ARG A 249 3.12 13.23 -7.57
N GLY A 250 2.64 14.26 -8.28
CA GLY A 250 3.24 14.67 -9.53
C GLY A 250 4.72 15.02 -9.36
N GLY A 251 5.04 15.82 -8.34
CA GLY A 251 6.44 16.16 -8.00
C GLY A 251 7.30 14.94 -7.67
N ASP A 252 6.77 13.95 -6.96
CA ASP A 252 7.50 12.72 -6.63
C ASP A 252 7.82 11.87 -7.86
N SER A 253 6.96 11.93 -8.90
CA SER A 253 7.18 11.19 -10.14
C SER A 253 8.47 11.57 -10.86
N VAL A 254 9.01 12.76 -10.61
CA VAL A 254 10.31 13.19 -11.16
C VAL A 254 11.43 12.31 -10.64
N GLY A 255 11.50 12.10 -9.33
CA GLY A 255 12.47 11.22 -8.72
C GLY A 255 12.26 9.74 -9.08
N LEU A 256 11.00 9.33 -9.31
CA LEU A 256 10.67 7.97 -9.73
C LEU A 256 10.95 7.69 -11.22
N THR A 257 11.06 8.73 -12.05
CA THR A 257 11.23 8.58 -13.51
C THR A 257 12.37 7.63 -13.90
N PRO A 258 13.58 7.69 -13.31
CA PRO A 258 14.66 6.77 -13.67
C PRO A 258 14.30 5.30 -13.43
N TYR A 259 13.61 5.01 -12.33
CA TYR A 259 13.17 3.64 -12.00
C TYR A 259 12.11 3.15 -12.98
N LEU A 260 11.10 3.98 -13.27
CA LEU A 260 9.98 3.64 -14.14
C LEU A 260 10.44 3.49 -15.60
N VAL A 261 11.26 4.39 -16.10
CA VAL A 261 11.82 4.33 -17.46
C VAL A 261 12.64 3.05 -17.61
N ARG A 262 13.51 2.73 -16.66
CA ARG A 262 14.32 1.51 -16.70
C ARG A 262 13.46 0.24 -16.69
N ALA A 263 12.35 0.24 -15.97
CA ALA A 263 11.52 -0.94 -15.79
C ALA A 263 10.52 -1.18 -16.92
N TYR A 264 10.01 -0.11 -17.53
CA TYR A 264 8.86 -0.20 -18.43
C TYR A 264 9.15 0.20 -19.87
N LEU A 265 10.25 0.91 -20.15
CA LEU A 265 10.60 1.34 -21.50
C LEU A 265 11.73 0.51 -22.11
N PRO A 266 11.73 0.31 -23.43
CA PRO A 266 12.82 -0.37 -24.12
C PRO A 266 14.13 0.42 -24.01
N GLY A 267 15.26 -0.28 -24.16
CA GLY A 267 16.61 0.26 -23.95
C GLY A 267 16.91 1.57 -24.67
N TRP A 268 16.40 1.75 -25.90
CA TRP A 268 16.60 2.95 -26.70
C TRP A 268 15.87 4.20 -26.17
N LEU A 269 14.88 4.04 -25.26
CA LEU A 269 14.18 5.13 -24.58
C LEU A 269 14.71 5.42 -23.16
N GLN A 270 15.69 4.69 -22.69
CA GLN A 270 16.17 4.85 -21.31
C GLN A 270 16.83 6.19 -21.01
N TRP A 271 17.28 6.91 -22.05
CA TRP A 271 17.75 8.30 -21.93
C TRP A 271 16.68 9.24 -21.34
N LEU A 272 15.38 8.90 -21.49
CA LEU A 272 14.27 9.66 -20.89
C LEU A 272 14.38 9.75 -19.36
N GLY A 273 14.99 8.78 -18.71
CA GLY A 273 15.25 8.79 -17.26
C GLY A 273 16.13 9.96 -16.78
N ARG A 274 16.83 10.63 -17.72
CA ARG A 274 17.74 11.75 -17.44
C ARG A 274 17.41 12.99 -18.25
N SER A 275 16.24 13.05 -18.87
CA SER A 275 15.87 14.10 -19.84
C SER A 275 15.16 15.32 -19.20
N GLY A 276 15.41 15.60 -17.91
CA GLY A 276 14.74 16.70 -17.20
C GLY A 276 13.22 16.52 -17.17
N PRO A 277 12.42 17.51 -17.57
CA PRO A 277 10.95 17.43 -17.50
C PRO A 277 10.33 16.48 -18.54
N LEU A 278 11.05 16.10 -19.59
CA LEU A 278 10.52 15.26 -20.67
C LEU A 278 10.24 13.82 -20.19
N GLY A 279 11.12 13.25 -19.38
CA GLY A 279 10.94 11.91 -18.83
C GLY A 279 9.68 11.78 -17.98
N PRO A 280 9.48 12.60 -16.94
CA PRO A 280 8.24 12.63 -16.17
C PRO A 280 6.99 12.83 -17.04
N LEU A 281 7.04 13.70 -18.05
CA LEU A 281 5.92 13.92 -18.98
C LEU A 281 5.55 12.62 -19.71
N CYS A 282 6.53 11.91 -20.29
CA CYS A 282 6.30 10.63 -20.94
C CYS A 282 5.71 9.58 -19.98
N VAL A 283 6.22 9.51 -18.76
CA VAL A 283 5.69 8.61 -17.70
C VAL A 283 4.22 8.95 -17.40
N MET A 284 3.88 10.25 -17.29
CA MET A 284 2.51 10.69 -17.01
C MET A 284 1.54 10.33 -18.14
N VAL A 285 1.95 10.48 -19.40
CA VAL A 285 1.13 10.07 -20.56
C VAL A 285 0.88 8.55 -20.51
N GLY A 286 1.91 7.76 -20.23
CA GLY A 286 1.78 6.30 -20.06
C GLY A 286 0.83 5.93 -18.92
N ARG A 287 0.94 6.60 -17.78
CA ARG A 287 0.06 6.41 -16.63
C ARG A 287 -1.39 6.76 -16.94
N LEU A 288 -1.63 7.89 -17.60
CA LEU A 288 -2.99 8.27 -18.04
C LEU A 288 -3.61 7.18 -18.90
N GLY A 289 -2.89 6.71 -19.94
CA GLY A 289 -3.37 5.64 -20.81
C GLY A 289 -3.68 4.35 -20.06
N TYR A 290 -2.84 3.98 -19.09
CA TYR A 290 -3.07 2.82 -18.24
C TYR A 290 -4.28 3.02 -17.32
N SER A 291 -4.40 4.16 -16.65
CA SER A 291 -5.52 4.48 -15.76
C SER A 291 -6.87 4.47 -16.49
N LEU A 292 -6.93 5.00 -17.71
CA LEU A 292 -8.14 4.94 -18.53
C LEU A 292 -8.51 3.49 -18.90
N ARG A 293 -7.53 2.63 -19.14
CA ARG A 293 -7.77 1.18 -19.36
C ARG A 293 -8.21 0.49 -18.09
N ALA A 294 -7.62 0.84 -16.94
CA ALA A 294 -7.93 0.25 -15.63
C ALA A 294 -9.39 0.44 -15.23
N LEU A 295 -10.06 1.52 -15.69
CA LEU A 295 -11.50 1.72 -15.47
C LEU A 295 -12.38 0.62 -16.10
N ASN A 296 -11.84 -0.20 -17.01
CA ASN A 296 -12.53 -1.34 -17.62
C ASN A 296 -12.03 -2.67 -17.06
N HIS A 297 -11.14 -2.63 -16.06
CA HIS A 297 -10.61 -3.85 -15.48
C HIS A 297 -11.68 -4.55 -14.64
N GLN A 298 -11.73 -5.89 -14.71
CA GLN A 298 -12.71 -6.68 -13.99
C GLN A 298 -12.63 -6.58 -12.46
N ASP A 299 -11.50 -6.09 -11.93
CA ASP A 299 -11.31 -5.88 -10.48
C ASP A 299 -11.96 -4.59 -9.98
N LEU A 300 -12.49 -3.74 -10.85
CA LEU A 300 -13.26 -2.54 -10.51
C LEU A 300 -14.73 -2.75 -10.79
N PRO A 301 -15.63 -2.16 -9.96
CA PRO A 301 -17.05 -2.17 -10.25
C PRO A 301 -17.33 -1.58 -11.64
N PRO A 302 -18.12 -2.22 -12.50
CA PRO A 302 -18.35 -1.76 -13.85
C PRO A 302 -19.10 -0.42 -13.85
N LEU A 303 -18.54 0.56 -14.54
CA LEU A 303 -19.18 1.85 -14.77
C LEU A 303 -19.76 1.92 -16.18
N HIS A 304 -21.00 2.41 -16.31
CA HIS A 304 -21.70 2.51 -17.57
C HIS A 304 -22.18 3.94 -17.86
N GLY A 305 -22.35 4.28 -19.14
CA GLY A 305 -22.93 5.54 -19.59
C GLY A 305 -22.25 6.79 -19.01
N ALA A 306 -23.05 7.72 -18.49
CA ALA A 306 -22.56 8.99 -17.95
C ALA A 306 -21.58 8.83 -16.78
N ARG A 307 -21.75 7.79 -15.93
CA ARG A 307 -20.82 7.52 -14.82
C ARG A 307 -19.43 7.16 -15.32
N ARG A 308 -19.33 6.37 -16.40
CA ARG A 308 -18.06 6.02 -17.02
C ARG A 308 -17.38 7.26 -17.61
N LEU A 309 -18.15 8.09 -18.35
CA LEU A 309 -17.62 9.33 -18.90
C LEU A 309 -17.13 10.27 -17.79
N GLY A 310 -17.89 10.38 -16.69
CA GLY A 310 -17.48 11.15 -15.51
C GLY A 310 -16.18 10.64 -14.88
N ALA A 311 -16.01 9.32 -14.74
CA ALA A 311 -14.78 8.74 -14.23
C ALA A 311 -13.59 8.97 -15.16
N MET A 312 -13.78 8.84 -16.49
CA MET A 312 -12.73 9.14 -17.48
C MET A 312 -12.32 10.62 -17.43
N ALA A 313 -13.29 11.52 -17.35
CA ALA A 313 -13.01 12.96 -17.22
C ALA A 313 -12.22 13.26 -15.92
N MET A 314 -12.60 12.63 -14.82
CA MET A 314 -11.92 12.77 -13.54
C MET A 314 -10.49 12.21 -13.58
N VAL A 315 -10.28 11.01 -14.16
CA VAL A 315 -8.94 10.43 -14.38
C VAL A 315 -8.08 11.39 -15.18
N THR A 316 -8.63 11.98 -16.25
CA THR A 316 -7.90 12.92 -17.11
C THR A 316 -7.53 14.19 -16.32
N ALA A 317 -8.48 14.81 -15.61
CA ALA A 317 -8.25 16.02 -14.83
C ALA A 317 -7.19 15.81 -13.74
N ILE A 318 -7.28 14.70 -13.00
CA ILE A 318 -6.31 14.34 -11.96
C ILE A 318 -4.93 14.08 -12.58
N SER A 319 -4.85 13.38 -13.72
CA SER A 319 -3.58 13.11 -14.39
C SER A 319 -2.93 14.40 -14.95
N LEU A 320 -3.73 15.37 -15.38
CA LEU A 320 -3.21 16.69 -15.76
C LEU A 320 -2.63 17.43 -14.57
N LEU A 321 -3.26 17.34 -13.41
CA LEU A 321 -2.76 17.94 -12.17
C LEU A 321 -1.46 17.28 -11.70
N ASP A 322 -1.38 15.94 -11.69
CA ASP A 322 -0.14 15.21 -11.44
C ASP A 322 0.96 15.63 -12.42
N THR A 323 0.61 15.80 -13.71
CA THR A 323 1.56 16.21 -14.74
C THR A 323 2.07 17.64 -14.52
N ALA A 324 1.19 18.56 -14.12
CA ALA A 324 1.59 19.93 -13.78
C ALA A 324 2.58 19.95 -12.61
N GLY A 325 2.33 19.17 -11.52
CA GLY A 325 3.26 19.02 -10.41
C GLY A 325 4.61 18.43 -10.85
N ALA A 326 4.59 17.44 -11.75
CA ALA A 326 5.80 16.83 -12.31
C ALA A 326 6.62 17.82 -13.16
N VAL A 327 5.98 18.59 -14.03
CA VAL A 327 6.64 19.59 -14.89
C VAL A 327 7.29 20.69 -14.05
N VAL A 328 6.53 21.25 -13.09
CA VAL A 328 7.04 22.30 -12.20
C VAL A 328 8.27 21.80 -11.44
N ARG A 329 8.21 20.61 -10.87
CA ARG A 329 9.35 20.02 -10.14
C ARG A 329 10.50 19.66 -11.09
N GLY A 330 10.21 19.14 -12.27
CA GLY A 330 11.21 18.80 -13.29
C GLY A 330 11.96 20.02 -13.84
N CYS A 331 11.33 21.21 -13.80
CA CYS A 331 11.98 22.50 -14.09
C CYS A 331 12.77 23.08 -12.89
N GLY A 332 12.92 22.34 -11.81
CA GLY A 332 13.65 22.81 -10.62
C GLY A 332 12.87 23.78 -9.73
N LEU A 333 11.58 23.98 -10.01
CA LEU A 333 10.72 24.87 -9.21
C LEU A 333 10.16 24.12 -8.00
N SER A 334 10.12 24.78 -6.84
CA SER A 334 9.64 24.21 -5.57
C SER A 334 8.26 24.75 -5.15
N ILE A 335 7.42 25.12 -6.11
CA ILE A 335 6.09 25.66 -5.83
C ILE A 335 5.25 24.59 -5.08
N GLY A 336 4.67 24.98 -3.96
CA GLY A 336 3.82 24.12 -3.12
C GLY A 336 4.57 23.13 -2.22
N ARG A 337 5.90 23.16 -2.22
CA ARG A 337 6.73 22.54 -1.17
C ARG A 337 7.35 23.65 -0.35
N SER A 338 7.13 23.67 0.97
CA SER A 338 7.95 24.46 1.86
C SER A 338 9.39 23.96 1.73
N SER A 339 10.34 24.87 1.69
CA SER A 339 11.78 24.54 1.66
C SER A 339 12.26 23.91 2.99
N ALA A 340 11.39 23.83 3.94
CA ALA A 340 11.63 23.25 5.23
C ALA A 340 11.56 21.74 5.16
N ARG A 341 12.71 21.16 5.05
CA ARG A 341 13.12 19.88 5.65
C ARG A 341 12.30 18.63 5.35
N HIS A 342 13.00 17.57 5.18
CA HIS A 342 12.59 16.16 5.14
C HIS A 342 11.46 15.81 6.13
N SER A 343 11.43 16.41 7.33
CA SER A 343 10.39 16.24 8.34
C SER A 343 9.00 16.76 7.94
N GLU A 344 8.91 17.82 7.11
CA GLU A 344 7.60 18.36 6.67
C GLU A 344 7.00 17.57 5.50
N ALA A 345 7.82 16.96 4.66
CA ALA A 345 7.32 16.00 3.66
C ALA A 345 6.76 14.75 4.34
N LEU A 346 7.31 14.38 5.50
CA LEU A 346 6.87 13.28 6.35
C LEU A 346 5.60 13.63 7.16
N SER A 347 5.38 14.90 7.46
CA SER A 347 4.15 15.40 8.08
C SER A 347 3.01 15.61 7.08
N TYR A 348 3.17 15.11 5.87
CA TYR A 348 2.21 15.30 4.79
C TYR A 348 0.78 14.85 5.16
N HIS A 349 0.67 13.76 5.89
CA HIS A 349 -0.61 13.31 6.44
C HIS A 349 -1.05 14.09 7.68
N ARG A 350 -0.16 14.90 8.28
CA ARG A 350 -0.49 15.78 9.40
C ARG A 350 -1.05 17.13 8.98
N ASN A 351 -0.65 17.62 7.80
CA ASN A 351 -0.94 18.97 7.31
C ASN A 351 -1.92 18.97 6.13
N LEU A 352 -2.81 17.99 6.10
CA LEU A 352 -3.95 17.99 5.20
C LEU A 352 -5.13 18.75 5.78
N ASP A 353 -4.89 19.60 6.79
CA ASP A 353 -5.83 20.61 7.32
C ASP A 353 -5.84 21.89 6.46
#